data_b2918d940e548bf4f92d162c3c04d629
#
_entry.id   b2918d940e548bf4f92d162c3c04d629
#
_cell.length_a   1.000
_cell.length_b   1.000
_cell.length_c   1.000
_cell.angle_alpha   90.00
_cell.angle_beta   90.00
_cell.angle_gamma   90.00
#
_symmetry.space_group_name_H-M   'P 1'
#
loop_
_entity.id
_entity.type
_entity.pdbx_description
1 polymer ?
#
loop_
_entity_poly.entity_id
_entity_poly.type
_entity_poly.pdbx_seq_one_letter_code
_entity_poly.pdbx_strand_id
1 'polypeptide(L)'
;MPISIQKRWCKMTKRCEIIIRVVDKKGETPCHHGHVKGMELSWDHDRGRLCPMAQHALFPYIDILRYGGTLPGMKGNRFRVACPDAEVINIFEIEMRTNPSPQKK
;
A
#
# COMPACT_ATOMS: atom_id res chain seq x y z
N MET A 1 5.84 -21.64 -14.25
CA MET A 1 4.59 -21.23 -13.69
C MET A 1 4.16 -19.91 -14.24
N PRO A 2 3.04 -19.89 -14.78
CA PRO A 2 2.61 -18.64 -15.39
C PRO A 2 2.27 -17.60 -14.37
N ILE A 3 2.66 -16.42 -14.66
CA ILE A 3 2.25 -15.27 -13.90
C ILE A 3 0.83 -14.95 -14.33
N SER A 4 0.00 -14.59 -13.39
CA SER A 4 -1.36 -14.23 -13.73
C SER A 4 -1.36 -13.08 -14.72
N ILE A 5 -2.39 -12.99 -15.49
CA ILE A 5 -2.51 -11.94 -16.48
C ILE A 5 -2.41 -10.58 -15.83
N GLN A 6 -3.03 -10.43 -14.69
CA GLN A 6 -3.01 -9.17 -13.99
C GLN A 6 -1.60 -8.76 -13.59
N LYS A 7 -0.84 -9.70 -13.05
CA LYS A 7 0.53 -9.39 -12.64
C LYS A 7 1.41 -9.07 -13.82
N ARG A 8 1.26 -9.83 -14.88
CA ARG A 8 2.03 -9.57 -16.06
C ARG A 8 1.72 -8.19 -16.61
N TRP A 9 0.46 -7.84 -16.58
CA TRP A 9 0.03 -6.57 -17.11
C TRP A 9 0.60 -5.41 -16.33
N CYS A 10 0.66 -5.54 -15.01
CA CYS A 10 1.30 -4.53 -14.19
C CYS A 10 2.73 -4.28 -14.62
N LYS A 11 3.47 -5.34 -14.84
CA LYS A 11 4.86 -5.18 -15.22
C LYS A 11 4.98 -4.56 -16.60
N MET A 12 4.15 -4.96 -17.51
CA MET A 12 4.26 -4.50 -18.89
C MET A 12 3.82 -3.08 -19.03
N THR A 13 2.80 -2.68 -18.33
CA THR A 13 2.30 -1.32 -18.46
C THR A 13 3.01 -0.38 -17.53
N LYS A 14 3.70 -0.89 -16.55
CA LYS A 14 4.34 -0.11 -15.51
C LYS A 14 3.37 0.77 -14.79
N ARG A 15 2.13 0.43 -14.80
CA ARG A 15 1.14 1.33 -14.25
C ARG A 15 0.30 0.67 -13.19
N CYS A 16 0.89 -0.17 -12.40
CA CYS A 16 0.21 -0.61 -11.21
C CYS A 16 0.33 0.47 -10.17
N GLU A 17 -0.73 1.11 -9.89
CA GLU A 17 -0.73 2.14 -8.88
C GLU A 17 -0.90 1.50 -7.52
N ILE A 18 -0.09 1.93 -6.58
CA ILE A 18 -0.18 1.44 -5.20
C ILE A 18 -0.84 2.50 -4.36
N ILE A 19 -1.96 2.16 -3.77
CA ILE A 19 -2.71 3.06 -2.89
C ILE A 19 -2.57 2.56 -1.47
N ILE A 20 -2.26 3.45 -0.56
CA ILE A 20 -2.11 3.14 0.85
C ILE A 20 -3.23 3.86 1.59
N ARG A 21 -3.99 3.10 2.35
CA ARG A 21 -5.14 3.65 3.05
C ARG A 21 -5.06 3.28 4.51
N VAL A 22 -5.37 4.24 5.38
CA VAL A 22 -5.44 3.96 6.81
C VAL A 22 -6.84 3.44 7.08
N VAL A 23 -6.97 2.15 7.35
CA VAL A 23 -8.28 1.54 7.53
C VAL A 23 -8.67 1.38 8.98
N ASP A 24 -7.70 1.47 9.89
CA ASP A 24 -8.02 1.36 11.31
C ASP A 24 -6.89 1.97 12.10
N LYS A 25 -7.14 2.26 13.35
CA LYS A 25 -6.12 2.78 14.25
C LYS A 25 -6.39 2.21 15.63
N LYS A 26 -5.35 1.70 16.26
CA LYS A 26 -5.44 1.18 17.61
C LYS A 26 -4.59 2.04 18.52
N GLY A 27 -5.11 2.32 19.71
CA GLY A 27 -4.45 3.22 20.63
C GLY A 27 -5.22 4.52 20.74
N GLU A 28 -5.03 5.23 21.84
CA GLU A 28 -5.87 6.37 22.12
C GLU A 28 -5.26 7.69 21.72
N THR A 29 -3.94 7.74 21.62
CA THR A 29 -3.29 8.99 21.29
C THR A 29 -3.26 9.16 19.76
N PRO A 30 -3.16 10.40 19.30
CA PRO A 30 -3.03 10.61 17.85
C PRO A 30 -1.70 10.09 17.33
N CYS A 31 -1.69 9.75 16.07
CA CYS A 31 -0.45 9.38 15.41
C CYS A 31 0.49 10.58 15.37
N HIS A 32 1.74 10.34 15.67
CA HIS A 32 2.74 11.43 15.70
C HIS A 32 2.88 12.11 14.35
N HIS A 33 2.65 11.39 13.27
CA HIS A 33 2.79 11.94 11.93
C HIS A 33 1.46 12.50 11.40
N GLY A 34 0.40 12.31 12.15
CA GLY A 34 -0.88 12.87 11.75
C GLY A 34 -1.73 12.00 10.85
N HIS A 35 -1.40 10.73 10.72
CA HIS A 35 -2.24 9.85 9.91
C HIS A 35 -3.54 9.56 10.64
N VAL A 36 -4.63 9.59 9.91
CA VAL A 36 -5.95 9.37 10.49
C VAL A 36 -6.69 8.35 9.64
N LYS A 37 -7.63 7.69 10.28
CA LYS A 37 -8.44 6.69 9.61
C LYS A 37 -9.16 7.30 8.43
N GLY A 38 -9.15 6.61 7.32
CA GLY A 38 -9.75 7.09 6.09
C GLY A 38 -8.80 7.81 5.16
N MET A 39 -7.62 8.14 5.65
CA MET A 39 -6.64 8.82 4.83
C MET A 39 -6.15 7.90 3.73
N GLU A 40 -5.96 8.46 2.54
CA GLU A 40 -5.54 7.69 1.39
C GLU A 40 -4.36 8.38 0.73
N LEU A 41 -3.33 7.62 0.43
CA LEU A 41 -2.11 8.16 -0.17
C LEU A 41 -1.71 7.30 -1.35
N SER A 42 -1.14 7.94 -2.37
CA SER A 42 -0.57 7.23 -3.48
C SER A 42 0.91 6.99 -3.19
N TRP A 43 1.36 5.77 -3.31
CA TRP A 43 2.77 5.48 -3.09
C TRP A 43 3.67 6.27 -4.04
N ASP A 44 3.23 6.41 -5.28
CA ASP A 44 4.05 7.08 -6.26
C ASP A 44 4.07 8.59 -6.12
N HIS A 45 2.98 9.18 -5.64
CA HIS A 45 2.85 10.64 -5.66
C HIS A 45 2.90 11.27 -4.28
N ASP A 46 2.53 10.53 -3.25
CA ASP A 46 2.38 11.10 -1.92
C ASP A 46 3.37 10.54 -0.92
N ARG A 47 4.45 9.96 -1.41
CA ARG A 47 5.38 9.26 -0.53
C ARG A 47 5.94 10.16 0.56
N GLY A 48 6.15 11.44 0.23
CA GLY A 48 6.64 12.37 1.21
C GLY A 48 5.69 12.67 2.35
N ARG A 49 4.43 12.33 2.19
CA ARG A 49 3.44 12.52 3.25
C ARG A 49 3.29 11.30 4.14
N LEU A 50 3.89 10.20 3.77
CA LEU A 50 3.80 8.99 4.56
C LEU A 50 4.87 8.98 5.62
N CYS A 51 4.51 8.60 6.84
CA CYS A 51 5.45 8.52 7.93
C CYS A 51 6.65 7.64 7.55
N PRO A 52 7.88 8.10 7.83
CA PRO A 52 9.05 7.31 7.44
C PRO A 52 9.08 5.91 8.03
N MET A 53 8.58 5.75 9.26
CA MET A 53 8.52 4.41 9.85
C MET A 53 7.53 3.54 9.09
N ALA A 54 6.40 4.12 8.69
CA ALA A 54 5.44 3.38 7.90
C ALA A 54 6.02 3.04 6.53
N GLN A 55 6.74 3.97 5.93
CA GLN A 55 7.40 3.68 4.66
C GLN A 55 8.32 2.49 4.80
N HIS A 56 9.09 2.46 5.87
CA HIS A 56 10.01 1.37 6.09
C HIS A 56 9.27 0.04 6.24
N ALA A 57 8.20 0.05 7.02
CA ALA A 57 7.45 -1.17 7.27
C ALA A 57 6.71 -1.65 6.03
N LEU A 58 6.18 -0.73 5.24
CA LEU A 58 5.36 -1.08 4.09
C LEU A 58 6.18 -1.42 2.85
N PHE A 59 7.38 -0.88 2.75
CA PHE A 59 8.15 -0.95 1.53
C PHE A 59 8.35 -2.37 1.01
N PRO A 60 8.75 -3.35 1.82
CA PRO A 60 8.96 -4.69 1.28
C PRO A 60 7.69 -5.29 0.69
N TYR A 61 6.56 -5.02 1.32
CA TYR A 61 5.30 -5.58 0.82
C TYR A 61 4.88 -4.90 -0.47
N ILE A 62 5.07 -3.59 -0.53
CA ILE A 62 4.76 -2.85 -1.75
C ILE A 62 5.61 -3.36 -2.90
N ASP A 63 6.88 -3.59 -2.63
CA ASP A 63 7.80 -4.04 -3.65
C ASP A 63 7.42 -5.42 -4.18
N ILE A 64 7.05 -6.32 -3.27
CA ILE A 64 6.61 -7.64 -3.67
C ILE A 64 5.40 -7.55 -4.59
N LEU A 65 4.42 -6.75 -4.19
CA LEU A 65 3.20 -6.63 -4.96
C LEU A 65 3.44 -5.95 -6.30
N ARG A 66 4.29 -4.94 -6.30
CA ARG A 66 4.55 -4.18 -7.52
C ARG A 66 5.18 -5.06 -8.60
N TYR A 67 6.00 -6.00 -8.18
CA TYR A 67 6.68 -6.87 -9.13
C TYR A 67 5.97 -8.20 -9.33
N GLY A 68 4.71 -8.26 -8.96
CA GLY A 68 3.89 -9.41 -9.29
C GLY A 68 3.90 -10.53 -8.29
N GLY A 69 4.46 -10.29 -7.12
CA GLY A 69 4.46 -11.32 -6.08
C GLY A 69 3.13 -11.37 -5.36
N THR A 70 2.99 -12.37 -4.51
CA THR A 70 1.81 -12.49 -3.67
C THR A 70 2.25 -12.68 -2.24
N LEU A 71 1.35 -12.37 -1.34
CA LEU A 71 1.62 -12.44 0.09
C LEU A 71 0.57 -13.31 0.76
N PRO A 72 0.94 -14.09 1.77
CA PRO A 72 -0.08 -14.82 2.52
C PRO A 72 -1.03 -13.83 3.16
N GLY A 73 -2.30 -14.15 3.13
CA GLY A 73 -3.30 -13.29 3.72
C GLY A 73 -3.82 -12.20 2.83
N MET A 74 -3.36 -12.13 1.59
CA MET A 74 -3.92 -11.17 0.66
C MET A 74 -5.39 -11.46 0.40
N LYS A 75 -6.14 -10.39 0.23
CA LYS A 75 -7.53 -10.51 -0.17
C LYS A 75 -7.68 -9.80 -1.50
N GLY A 76 -7.66 -10.57 -2.57
CA GLY A 76 -7.67 -10.00 -3.90
C GLY A 76 -6.40 -9.20 -4.12
N ASN A 77 -6.55 -7.92 -4.36
CA ASN A 77 -5.42 -7.03 -4.60
C ASN A 77 -5.07 -6.18 -3.39
N ARG A 78 -5.45 -6.62 -2.18
CA ARG A 78 -5.26 -5.83 -0.98
C ARG A 78 -4.52 -6.62 0.08
N PHE A 79 -3.72 -5.90 0.87
CA PHE A 79 -2.97 -6.50 1.93
C PHE A 79 -2.84 -5.49 3.07
N ARG A 80 -2.98 -5.94 4.30
CA ARG A 80 -2.94 -5.05 5.45
C ARG A 80 -1.65 -5.19 6.22
N VAL A 81 -1.11 -4.08 6.64
CA VAL A 81 0.14 -4.02 7.38
C VAL A 81 -0.02 -3.01 8.50
N ALA A 82 0.46 -3.35 9.68
CA ALA A 82 0.42 -2.43 10.81
C ALA A 82 1.69 -1.59 10.83
N CYS A 83 1.56 -0.36 11.28
CA CYS A 83 2.75 0.44 11.48
C CYS A 83 3.49 -0.05 12.73
N PRO A 84 4.78 0.23 12.83
CA PRO A 84 5.59 -0.35 13.91
C PRO A 84 5.58 0.45 15.20
N ASP A 85 4.59 1.26 15.45
CA ASP A 85 4.48 2.03 16.69
C ASP A 85 3.70 1.21 17.69
N ALA A 86 4.27 1.00 18.86
CA ALA A 86 3.65 0.15 19.85
C ALA A 86 2.46 0.80 20.56
N GLU A 87 2.39 2.11 20.53
CA GLU A 87 1.33 2.81 21.27
C GLU A 87 0.18 3.26 20.39
N VAL A 88 0.49 3.63 19.18
CA VAL A 88 -0.55 4.06 18.24
C VAL A 88 -0.31 3.30 16.96
N ILE A 89 -1.11 2.29 16.72
CA ILE A 89 -0.90 1.42 15.59
C ILE A 89 -1.91 1.76 14.51
N ASN A 90 -1.43 2.31 13.42
CA ASN A 90 -2.27 2.48 12.24
C ASN A 90 -2.23 1.20 11.44
N ILE A 91 -3.39 0.76 11.01
CA ILE A 91 -3.49 -0.39 10.13
C ILE A 91 -3.63 0.16 8.72
N PHE A 92 -2.64 -0.12 7.90
CA PHE A 92 -2.65 0.34 6.52
C PHE A 92 -3.12 -0.78 5.62
N GLU A 93 -3.88 -0.41 4.61
CA GLU A 93 -4.23 -1.35 3.57
C GLU A 93 -3.52 -0.92 2.30
N ILE A 94 -2.73 -1.82 1.74
CA ILE A 94 -2.06 -1.60 0.48
C ILE A 94 -2.94 -2.18 -0.59
N GLU A 95 -3.34 -1.37 -1.54
CA GLU A 95 -4.15 -1.83 -2.66
C GLU A 95 -3.35 -1.67 -3.94
N MET A 96 -3.20 -2.75 -4.67
CA MET A 96 -2.55 -2.70 -5.97
C MET A 96 -3.63 -2.51 -7.01
N ARG A 97 -3.66 -1.35 -7.61
CA ARG A 97 -4.71 -0.98 -8.52
C ARG A 97 -4.15 -0.97 -9.93
N THR A 98 -4.58 -1.92 -10.72
CA THR A 98 -4.21 -1.86 -12.12
C THR A 98 -4.93 -0.69 -12.73
N ASN A 99 -4.21 0.07 -13.47
CA ASN A 99 -4.79 1.26 -14.02
C ASN A 99 -5.09 1.06 -15.48
N PRO A 100 -6.27 0.66 -15.78
CA PRO A 100 -6.62 0.45 -17.18
C PRO A 100 -6.71 1.74 -17.94
N SER A 101 -6.92 2.84 -17.24
CA SER A 101 -7.03 4.09 -17.91
C SER A 101 -5.68 4.62 -18.11
N PRO A 102 -5.46 5.02 -19.17
CA PRO A 102 -4.18 5.61 -19.39
C PRO A 102 -4.08 6.84 -18.61
N GLN A 103 -3.80 6.99 -18.20
CA GLN A 103 -3.83 7.96 -17.55
C GLN A 103 -3.52 8.98 -18.12
N LYS A 104 -3.72 9.27 -18.28
CA LYS A 104 -3.52 10.06 -18.67
C LYS A 104 -2.50 10.51 -18.54
N LYS A 105 -1.88 10.52 -18.74
CA LYS A 105 -1.01 10.83 -18.65
C LYS A 105 -0.63 11.11 -18.58
#